data_5a4b50a60e638c97262161b1778a7875
#
_entry.id   5a4b50a60e638c97262161b1778a7875
#
_cell.length_a   1.000
_cell.length_b   1.000
_cell.length_c   1.000
_cell.angle_alpha   90.00
_cell.angle_beta   90.00
_cell.angle_gamma   90.00
#
_symmetry.space_group_name_H-M   'P 1'
#
loop_
_entity.id
_entity.type
_entity.pdbx_description
1 polymer ?
#
loop_
_entity_poly.entity_id
_entity_poly.type
_entity_poly.pdbx_seq_one_letter_code
_entity_poly.pdbx_strand_id
1 'polypeptide(L)'
;MAYKKIKIANLLSEFAASENASDNVVQNANSRAFKVLMNALGVSMSEAQRLIDKGRLFCNGEVVSAKNEILRGEIELISYENAPRGQKPIFDNQNFAVFDKQSGILSHPNGRNCAYSLCDEIWHLYGAQAGVAHRLDRETSGLILVAKDKKTQTIFKTLFEKRLVKKEYLALVSGQTPLEFSVDLPMNSACDEVKTRMRLCPLSEGGKEARTEFKRLCYFSEQDLLNLSHEMKNAADKNLNLTETLENFASFESGFESKFDESDDLSCLACENAFESKFKRKFSENANGDLPCLNSFDSKFDESKKRQKEFSARKNSACDESEIQLGKGFDFSKGASLLLARPLTGRQHQIRLHLFASGFAILGEPLYGLEKADIERILDKQMSAFERVSLTGATRLCLHSNRLEFEFGGKSYDI
;
A
#
# COMPACT_ATOMS: atom_id res chain seq x y z
N MET A 1 3.39 -19.45 -6.11
CA MET A 1 2.95 -18.41 -7.07
C MET A 1 1.44 -18.48 -7.12
N ALA A 2 0.74 -17.36 -6.86
CA ALA A 2 -0.72 -17.31 -6.90
C ALA A 2 -1.34 -17.47 -8.31
N TYR A 3 -0.53 -17.32 -9.35
CA TYR A 3 -0.93 -17.61 -10.74
C TYR A 3 -0.41 -18.97 -11.16
N LYS A 4 -1.33 -19.90 -11.40
CA LYS A 4 -1.02 -21.25 -11.89
C LYS A 4 -1.54 -21.43 -13.31
N LYS A 5 -0.82 -22.21 -14.13
CA LYS A 5 -1.34 -22.74 -15.37
C LYS A 5 -2.25 -23.94 -15.04
N ILE A 6 -3.49 -23.86 -15.42
CA ILE A 6 -4.51 -24.90 -15.21
C ILE A 6 -4.95 -25.40 -16.58
N LYS A 7 -5.00 -26.72 -16.76
CA LYS A 7 -5.59 -27.33 -17.96
C LYS A 7 -7.11 -27.11 -17.94
N ILE A 8 -7.66 -26.57 -18.99
CA ILE A 8 -9.11 -26.27 -19.07
C ILE A 8 -9.96 -27.54 -18.96
N ALA A 9 -9.47 -28.69 -19.40
CA ALA A 9 -10.14 -29.97 -19.22
C ALA A 9 -10.40 -30.31 -17.74
N ASN A 10 -9.48 -29.94 -16.83
CA ASN A 10 -9.65 -30.17 -15.39
C ASN A 10 -10.74 -29.25 -14.79
N LEU A 11 -10.81 -27.99 -15.24
CA LEU A 11 -11.86 -27.06 -14.82
C LEU A 11 -13.25 -27.52 -15.27
N LEU A 12 -13.36 -28.07 -16.47
CA LEU A 12 -14.62 -28.60 -16.97
C LEU A 12 -15.11 -29.86 -16.19
N SER A 13 -14.18 -30.69 -15.71
CA SER A 13 -14.51 -31.85 -14.88
C SER A 13 -14.95 -31.46 -13.46
N GLU A 14 -14.38 -30.42 -12.87
CA GLU A 14 -14.81 -29.89 -11.57
C GLU A 14 -16.19 -29.22 -11.65
N PHE A 15 -16.48 -28.50 -12.73
CA PHE A 15 -17.82 -27.92 -12.99
C PHE A 15 -18.89 -28.99 -13.23
N ALA A 16 -18.58 -30.03 -13.99
CA ALA A 16 -19.47 -31.13 -14.25
C ALA A 16 -19.83 -31.96 -13.00
N ALA A 17 -18.93 -32.01 -12.03
CA ALA A 17 -19.15 -32.68 -10.74
C ALA A 17 -20.08 -31.90 -9.80
N SER A 18 -20.20 -30.58 -9.98
CA SER A 18 -21.05 -29.72 -9.14
C SER A 18 -22.48 -29.51 -9.67
N GLU A 19 -22.70 -29.71 -10.95
CA GLU A 19 -24.02 -29.64 -11.57
C GLU A 19 -24.22 -30.91 -12.45
N ASN A 20 -25.36 -31.58 -12.40
CA ASN A 20 -25.73 -32.72 -13.24
C ASN A 20 -25.71 -32.35 -14.74
N ALA A 21 -24.52 -31.98 -15.27
CA ALA A 21 -24.34 -31.54 -16.64
C ALA A 21 -24.00 -32.72 -17.54
N SER A 22 -24.95 -33.04 -18.42
CA SER A 22 -24.89 -34.05 -19.47
C SER A 22 -23.71 -33.89 -20.43
N ASP A 23 -23.30 -35.00 -21.03
CA ASP A 23 -22.19 -35.33 -21.95
C ASP A 23 -21.77 -34.37 -23.08
N ASN A 24 -22.26 -33.14 -23.13
CA ASN A 24 -21.97 -32.17 -24.21
C ASN A 24 -20.63 -31.41 -24.06
N VAL A 25 -19.87 -31.66 -23.00
CA VAL A 25 -18.66 -30.86 -22.65
C VAL A 25 -17.40 -31.26 -23.46
N VAL A 26 -17.34 -32.51 -23.94
CA VAL A 26 -16.16 -33.05 -24.66
C VAL A 26 -16.14 -32.70 -26.17
N GLN A 27 -17.23 -32.19 -26.74
CA GLN A 27 -17.31 -31.90 -28.19
C GLN A 27 -16.83 -30.51 -28.63
N ASN A 28 -16.25 -29.69 -27.75
CA ASN A 28 -15.86 -28.32 -28.08
C ASN A 28 -14.45 -28.18 -28.73
N ALA A 29 -13.90 -29.22 -29.35
CA ALA A 29 -12.58 -29.24 -29.99
C ALA A 29 -12.43 -28.25 -31.19
N ASN A 30 -13.49 -27.53 -31.58
CA ASN A 30 -13.48 -26.52 -32.64
C ASN A 30 -14.15 -25.20 -32.21
N SER A 31 -14.09 -24.85 -30.95
CA SER A 31 -14.71 -23.63 -30.46
C SER A 31 -13.75 -22.44 -30.49
N ARG A 32 -14.29 -21.23 -30.73
CA ARG A 32 -13.50 -19.97 -30.66
C ARG A 32 -12.98 -19.75 -29.26
N ALA A 33 -11.76 -19.22 -29.14
CA ALA A 33 -11.05 -19.04 -27.89
C ALA A 33 -11.90 -18.40 -26.76
N PHE A 34 -12.65 -17.33 -27.05
CA PHE A 34 -13.51 -16.70 -26.04
C PHE A 34 -14.67 -17.60 -25.60
N LYS A 35 -15.24 -18.43 -26.50
CA LYS A 35 -16.31 -19.35 -26.14
C LYS A 35 -15.84 -20.48 -25.24
N VAL A 36 -14.61 -20.97 -25.47
CA VAL A 36 -14.00 -21.98 -24.59
C VAL A 36 -13.90 -21.44 -23.17
N LEU A 37 -13.43 -20.18 -23.00
CA LEU A 37 -13.34 -19.56 -21.68
C LEU A 37 -14.72 -19.29 -21.05
N MET A 38 -15.71 -18.85 -21.84
CA MET A 38 -17.08 -18.65 -21.33
C MET A 38 -17.64 -19.96 -20.76
N ASN A 39 -17.50 -21.06 -21.49
CA ASN A 39 -18.00 -22.37 -21.08
C ASN A 39 -17.23 -22.94 -19.89
N ALA A 40 -15.88 -22.80 -19.88
CA ALA A 40 -15.04 -23.37 -18.82
C ALA A 40 -15.10 -22.61 -17.49
N LEU A 41 -15.37 -21.30 -17.52
CA LEU A 41 -15.30 -20.43 -16.33
C LEU A 41 -16.66 -19.84 -15.94
N GLY A 42 -17.72 -20.02 -16.73
CA GLY A 42 -19.01 -19.36 -16.50
C GLY A 42 -18.96 -17.83 -16.59
N VAL A 43 -17.97 -17.28 -17.29
CA VAL A 43 -17.74 -15.82 -17.37
C VAL A 43 -18.44 -15.20 -18.58
N SER A 44 -18.65 -13.88 -18.53
CA SER A 44 -19.18 -13.11 -19.67
C SER A 44 -18.19 -13.08 -20.84
N MET A 45 -18.71 -12.81 -22.05
CA MET A 45 -17.88 -12.67 -23.26
C MET A 45 -16.81 -11.59 -23.10
N SER A 46 -17.12 -10.47 -22.45
CA SER A 46 -16.16 -9.38 -22.23
C SER A 46 -15.04 -9.80 -21.29
N GLU A 47 -15.33 -10.60 -20.27
CA GLU A 47 -14.33 -11.13 -19.35
C GLU A 47 -13.45 -12.18 -20.01
N ALA A 48 -14.03 -13.08 -20.81
CA ALA A 48 -13.28 -14.05 -21.58
C ALA A 48 -12.31 -13.38 -22.57
N GLN A 49 -12.79 -12.37 -23.30
CA GLN A 49 -11.94 -11.60 -24.22
C GLN A 49 -10.81 -10.87 -23.48
N ARG A 50 -11.09 -10.31 -22.30
CA ARG A 50 -10.08 -9.64 -21.46
C ARG A 50 -9.00 -10.60 -20.96
N LEU A 51 -9.34 -11.87 -20.71
CA LEU A 51 -8.34 -12.89 -20.35
C LEU A 51 -7.39 -13.17 -21.52
N ILE A 52 -7.92 -13.24 -22.75
CA ILE A 52 -7.13 -13.40 -23.99
C ILE A 52 -6.22 -12.17 -24.20
N ASP A 53 -6.76 -10.95 -24.12
CA ASP A 53 -6.00 -9.70 -24.26
C ASP A 53 -4.86 -9.59 -23.25
N LYS A 54 -4.99 -10.22 -22.08
CA LYS A 54 -3.94 -10.30 -21.05
C LYS A 54 -2.92 -11.42 -21.28
N GLY A 55 -3.04 -12.18 -22.39
CA GLY A 55 -2.15 -13.28 -22.70
C GLY A 55 -2.21 -14.42 -21.66
N ARG A 56 -3.39 -14.68 -21.09
CA ARG A 56 -3.56 -15.72 -20.08
C ARG A 56 -3.98 -17.07 -20.62
N LEU A 57 -4.47 -17.14 -21.87
CA LEU A 57 -4.88 -18.36 -22.53
C LEU A 57 -3.73 -18.90 -23.38
N PHE A 58 -3.51 -20.20 -23.31
CA PHE A 58 -2.50 -20.93 -24.07
C PHE A 58 -3.14 -22.09 -24.82
N CYS A 59 -2.65 -22.37 -26.00
CA CYS A 59 -2.98 -23.56 -26.77
C CYS A 59 -1.67 -24.24 -27.20
N ASN A 60 -1.47 -25.50 -26.84
CA ASN A 60 -0.23 -26.25 -27.10
C ASN A 60 1.03 -25.52 -26.62
N GLY A 61 0.95 -24.82 -25.49
CA GLY A 61 2.06 -24.06 -24.89
C GLY A 61 2.28 -22.64 -25.46
N GLU A 62 1.61 -22.27 -26.57
CA GLU A 62 1.69 -20.93 -27.17
C GLU A 62 0.57 -20.00 -26.68
N VAL A 63 0.86 -18.70 -26.57
CA VAL A 63 -0.11 -17.69 -26.14
C VAL A 63 -1.15 -17.45 -27.22
N VAL A 64 -2.41 -17.64 -26.90
CA VAL A 64 -3.55 -17.29 -27.77
C VAL A 64 -3.76 -15.78 -27.72
N SER A 65 -3.59 -15.09 -28.84
CA SER A 65 -3.79 -13.63 -28.96
C SER A 65 -5.09 -13.26 -29.70
N ALA A 66 -5.56 -14.13 -30.57
CA ALA A 66 -6.76 -13.88 -31.36
C ALA A 66 -8.03 -14.42 -30.67
N LYS A 67 -8.97 -13.51 -30.36
CA LYS A 67 -10.23 -13.85 -29.64
C LYS A 67 -11.09 -14.88 -30.36
N ASN A 68 -11.04 -14.84 -31.70
CA ASN A 68 -11.82 -15.71 -32.58
C ASN A 68 -11.05 -16.96 -33.07
N GLU A 69 -9.84 -17.16 -32.58
CA GLU A 69 -9.01 -18.31 -32.92
C GLU A 69 -9.72 -19.61 -32.55
N ILE A 70 -9.67 -20.60 -33.45
CA ILE A 70 -10.20 -21.93 -33.17
C ILE A 70 -9.12 -22.75 -32.48
N LEU A 71 -9.34 -23.09 -31.23
CA LEU A 71 -8.37 -23.81 -30.42
C LEU A 71 -8.43 -25.31 -30.72
N ARG A 72 -7.26 -25.93 -30.91
CA ARG A 72 -7.11 -27.36 -31.12
C ARG A 72 -5.93 -27.90 -30.32
N GLY A 73 -6.19 -28.88 -29.45
CA GLY A 73 -5.15 -29.49 -28.63
C GLY A 73 -5.26 -29.14 -27.16
N GLU A 74 -4.12 -29.09 -26.47
CA GLU A 74 -4.06 -28.80 -25.06
C GLU A 74 -4.30 -27.32 -24.78
N ILE A 75 -5.32 -27.01 -23.99
CA ILE A 75 -5.69 -25.64 -23.65
C ILE A 75 -5.38 -25.42 -22.17
N GLU A 76 -4.57 -24.41 -21.89
CA GLU A 76 -4.19 -24.01 -20.54
C GLU A 76 -4.58 -22.56 -20.29
N LEU A 77 -4.96 -22.26 -19.04
CA LEU A 77 -5.27 -20.92 -18.58
C LEU A 77 -4.36 -20.56 -17.40
N ILE A 78 -3.78 -19.37 -17.43
CA ILE A 78 -3.17 -18.79 -16.23
C ILE A 78 -4.30 -18.25 -15.36
N SER A 79 -4.66 -19.00 -14.33
CA SER A 79 -5.65 -18.63 -13.33
C SER A 79 -4.98 -18.15 -12.05
N TYR A 80 -5.68 -17.28 -11.33
CA TYR A 80 -5.29 -16.85 -10.00
C TYR A 80 -5.97 -17.77 -8.99
N GLU A 81 -5.20 -18.45 -8.18
CA GLU A 81 -5.69 -19.27 -7.09
C GLU A 81 -5.55 -18.49 -5.78
N ASN A 82 -6.66 -18.31 -5.08
CA ASN A 82 -6.68 -17.63 -3.80
C ASN A 82 -5.88 -18.44 -2.77
N ALA A 83 -5.00 -17.75 -2.04
CA ALA A 83 -4.24 -18.32 -0.95
C ALA A 83 -4.45 -17.48 0.33
N PRO A 84 -5.67 -17.53 0.94
CA PRO A 84 -5.98 -16.72 2.10
C PRO A 84 -5.09 -17.13 3.29
N ARG A 85 -4.71 -16.14 4.11
CA ARG A 85 -3.89 -16.31 5.31
C ARG A 85 -4.68 -16.08 6.60
N GLY A 86 -6.00 -15.83 6.46
CA GLY A 86 -6.92 -15.66 7.58
C GLY A 86 -7.03 -14.23 8.12
N GLN A 87 -6.57 -13.22 7.37
CA GLN A 87 -6.78 -11.83 7.78
C GLN A 87 -8.26 -11.49 7.74
N LYS A 88 -8.80 -10.97 8.86
CA LYS A 88 -10.20 -10.58 8.98
C LYS A 88 -10.37 -9.07 8.81
N PRO A 89 -11.55 -8.59 8.36
CA PRO A 89 -11.88 -7.18 8.38
C PRO A 89 -12.00 -6.67 9.82
N ILE A 90 -11.68 -5.40 10.03
CA ILE A 90 -11.88 -4.69 11.31
C ILE A 90 -13.29 -4.10 11.43
N PHE A 91 -13.93 -3.87 10.28
CA PHE A 91 -15.34 -3.47 10.17
C PHE A 91 -16.00 -4.27 9.05
N ASP A 92 -17.21 -4.75 9.30
CA ASP A 92 -17.96 -5.57 8.35
C ASP A 92 -19.46 -5.30 8.44
N ASN A 93 -20.11 -5.10 7.28
CA ASN A 93 -21.56 -5.00 7.14
C ASN A 93 -22.05 -5.66 5.85
N GLN A 94 -23.34 -5.58 5.55
CA GLN A 94 -23.93 -6.25 4.39
C GLN A 94 -23.30 -5.81 3.05
N ASN A 95 -22.87 -4.54 2.90
CA ASN A 95 -22.47 -3.96 1.62
C ASN A 95 -20.95 -3.85 1.47
N PHE A 96 -20.25 -3.56 2.56
CA PHE A 96 -18.82 -3.31 2.53
C PHE A 96 -18.10 -3.79 3.78
N ALA A 97 -16.79 -3.87 3.68
CA ALA A 97 -15.89 -4.16 4.79
C ALA A 97 -14.69 -3.20 4.79
N VAL A 98 -14.04 -3.05 5.93
CA VAL A 98 -12.76 -2.34 6.05
C VAL A 98 -11.73 -3.30 6.62
N PHE A 99 -10.58 -3.39 5.96
CA PHE A 99 -9.44 -4.16 6.43
C PHE A 99 -8.34 -3.20 6.89
N ASP A 100 -7.58 -3.63 7.87
CA ASP A 100 -6.28 -3.04 8.20
C ASP A 100 -5.20 -3.80 7.42
N LYS A 101 -4.79 -3.27 6.26
CA LYS A 101 -3.81 -3.92 5.38
C LYS A 101 -2.41 -3.81 5.97
N GLN A 102 -1.74 -4.93 6.14
CA GLN A 102 -0.33 -4.94 6.55
C GLN A 102 0.60 -4.32 5.49
N SER A 103 1.72 -3.77 5.94
CA SER A 103 2.82 -3.34 5.06
C SER A 103 3.39 -4.53 4.29
N GLY A 104 3.91 -4.29 3.09
CA GLY A 104 4.49 -5.33 2.24
C GLY A 104 3.47 -6.13 1.43
N ILE A 105 2.15 -6.01 1.71
CA ILE A 105 1.07 -6.70 1.01
C ILE A 105 0.48 -5.82 -0.09
N LEU A 106 0.24 -6.40 -1.26
CA LEU A 106 -0.47 -5.73 -2.35
C LEU A 106 -1.98 -5.63 -2.05
N SER A 107 -2.59 -4.49 -2.36
CA SER A 107 -4.05 -4.33 -2.27
C SER A 107 -4.79 -5.23 -3.26
N HIS A 108 -4.21 -5.43 -4.45
CA HIS A 108 -4.77 -6.23 -5.54
C HIS A 108 -3.63 -6.94 -6.28
N PRO A 109 -3.83 -8.18 -6.78
CA PRO A 109 -2.78 -8.87 -7.53
C PRO A 109 -2.26 -8.04 -8.69
N ASN A 110 -0.96 -7.86 -8.76
CA ASN A 110 -0.29 -7.13 -9.83
C ASN A 110 0.72 -8.04 -10.52
N GLY A 111 0.44 -8.38 -11.78
CA GLY A 111 1.31 -9.23 -12.59
C GLY A 111 1.32 -10.71 -12.19
N ARG A 112 2.14 -11.49 -12.90
CA ARG A 112 2.19 -12.97 -12.78
C ARG A 112 2.94 -13.44 -11.54
N ASN A 113 3.76 -12.59 -10.93
CA ASN A 113 4.63 -12.94 -9.80
C ASN A 113 4.04 -12.58 -8.43
N CYS A 114 2.76 -12.20 -8.36
CA CYS A 114 2.10 -11.93 -7.10
C CYS A 114 1.82 -13.25 -6.37
N ALA A 115 2.49 -13.47 -5.25
CA ALA A 115 2.27 -14.66 -4.44
C ALA A 115 1.05 -14.52 -3.52
N TYR A 116 0.75 -13.29 -3.06
CA TYR A 116 -0.35 -12.97 -2.17
C TYR A 116 -0.74 -11.49 -2.27
N SER A 117 -2.01 -11.21 -2.08
CA SER A 117 -2.55 -9.85 -1.99
C SER A 117 -3.77 -9.85 -1.06
N LEU A 118 -4.22 -8.68 -0.62
CA LEU A 118 -5.44 -8.58 0.19
C LEU A 118 -6.68 -9.14 -0.53
N CYS A 119 -6.68 -9.16 -1.85
CA CYS A 119 -7.77 -9.78 -2.61
C CYS A 119 -7.93 -11.28 -2.35
N ASP A 120 -6.89 -11.99 -1.88
CA ASP A 120 -7.01 -13.41 -1.51
C ASP A 120 -7.98 -13.59 -0.35
N GLU A 121 -7.91 -12.71 0.65
CA GLU A 121 -8.85 -12.72 1.77
C GLU A 121 -10.24 -12.25 1.33
N ILE A 122 -10.30 -11.15 0.55
CA ILE A 122 -11.56 -10.56 0.09
C ILE A 122 -12.37 -11.57 -0.72
N TRP A 123 -11.73 -12.25 -1.66
CA TRP A 123 -12.44 -13.23 -2.51
C TRP A 123 -12.78 -14.51 -1.77
N HIS A 124 -11.96 -14.90 -0.79
CA HIS A 124 -12.28 -16.02 0.10
C HIS A 124 -13.54 -15.74 0.94
N LEU A 125 -13.63 -14.53 1.52
CA LEU A 125 -14.71 -14.17 2.43
C LEU A 125 -16.00 -13.77 1.72
N TYR A 126 -15.90 -13.07 0.58
CA TYR A 126 -17.04 -12.40 -0.05
C TYR A 126 -17.25 -12.80 -1.51
N GLY A 127 -16.44 -13.71 -2.06
CA GLY A 127 -16.52 -14.16 -3.44
C GLY A 127 -15.90 -13.20 -4.46
N ALA A 128 -15.79 -13.66 -5.70
CA ALA A 128 -15.06 -13.00 -6.79
C ALA A 128 -15.64 -11.63 -7.24
N GLN A 129 -16.88 -11.30 -6.84
CA GLN A 129 -17.50 -10.02 -7.16
C GLN A 129 -17.07 -8.89 -6.22
N ALA A 130 -16.53 -9.25 -5.05
CA ALA A 130 -15.98 -8.29 -4.10
C ALA A 130 -14.64 -7.72 -4.58
N GLY A 131 -14.30 -6.54 -4.10
CA GLY A 131 -13.03 -5.92 -4.45
C GLY A 131 -12.75 -4.63 -3.71
N VAL A 132 -11.49 -4.21 -3.73
CA VAL A 132 -11.06 -2.97 -3.09
C VAL A 132 -11.71 -1.76 -3.75
N ALA A 133 -12.19 -0.81 -2.94
CA ALA A 133 -12.78 0.44 -3.40
C ALA A 133 -11.70 1.48 -3.76
N HIS A 134 -10.55 1.41 -3.12
CA HIS A 134 -9.35 2.20 -3.38
C HIS A 134 -8.10 1.36 -3.20
N ARG A 135 -6.93 1.94 -3.39
CA ARG A 135 -5.65 1.21 -3.28
C ARG A 135 -4.72 1.91 -2.30
N LEU A 136 -3.98 1.11 -1.55
CA LEU A 136 -2.78 1.51 -0.86
C LEU A 136 -1.56 0.94 -1.60
N ASP A 137 -0.43 1.62 -1.51
CA ASP A 137 0.85 1.08 -2.01
C ASP A 137 1.20 -0.21 -1.25
N ARG A 138 2.07 -1.04 -1.82
CA ARG A 138 2.51 -2.28 -1.19
C ARG A 138 3.04 -2.04 0.23
N GLU A 139 3.90 -1.04 0.39
CA GLU A 139 4.57 -0.72 1.65
C GLU A 139 3.70 0.08 2.63
N THR A 140 2.62 0.74 2.16
CA THR A 140 1.70 1.49 3.01
C THR A 140 0.77 0.53 3.74
N SER A 141 0.68 0.64 5.06
CA SER A 141 -0.25 -0.11 5.90
C SER A 141 -1.55 0.67 6.17
N GLY A 142 -2.53 0.03 6.80
CA GLY A 142 -3.72 0.65 7.33
C GLY A 142 -5.00 0.45 6.51
N LEU A 143 -5.96 1.31 6.76
CA LEU A 143 -7.36 1.14 6.36
C LEU A 143 -7.54 1.10 4.85
N ILE A 144 -8.21 0.05 4.39
CA ILE A 144 -8.62 -0.12 3.01
C ILE A 144 -10.08 -0.54 2.93
N LEU A 145 -10.87 0.22 2.16
CA LEU A 145 -12.29 0.00 1.97
C LEU A 145 -12.53 -1.03 0.87
N VAL A 146 -13.40 -2.01 1.15
CA VAL A 146 -13.73 -3.13 0.29
C VAL A 146 -15.23 -3.14 0.02
N ALA A 147 -15.64 -3.18 -1.23
CA ALA A 147 -17.02 -3.40 -1.64
C ALA A 147 -17.29 -4.90 -1.81
N LYS A 148 -18.40 -5.40 -1.29
CA LYS A 148 -18.75 -6.82 -1.37
C LYS A 148 -19.41 -7.21 -2.71
N ASP A 149 -19.90 -6.24 -3.46
CA ASP A 149 -20.55 -6.43 -4.77
C ASP A 149 -20.24 -5.30 -5.75
N LYS A 150 -20.56 -5.50 -7.03
CA LYS A 150 -20.29 -4.54 -8.11
C LYS A 150 -21.06 -3.22 -7.99
N LYS A 151 -22.29 -3.26 -7.45
CA LYS A 151 -23.12 -2.05 -7.24
C LYS A 151 -22.46 -1.15 -6.20
N THR A 152 -22.08 -1.71 -5.07
CA THR A 152 -21.37 -1.02 -3.99
C THR A 152 -20.01 -0.50 -4.47
N GLN A 153 -19.28 -1.28 -5.28
CA GLN A 153 -18.00 -0.85 -5.87
C GLN A 153 -18.18 0.39 -6.77
N THR A 154 -19.25 0.44 -7.55
CA THR A 154 -19.55 1.61 -8.40
C THR A 154 -19.86 2.86 -7.57
N ILE A 155 -20.62 2.70 -6.47
CA ILE A 155 -20.92 3.80 -5.54
C ILE A 155 -19.61 4.34 -4.93
N PHE A 156 -18.79 3.48 -4.36
CA PHE A 156 -17.52 3.92 -3.77
C PHE A 156 -16.59 4.57 -4.80
N LYS A 157 -16.50 4.02 -6.00
CA LYS A 157 -15.73 4.64 -7.08
C LYS A 157 -16.17 6.09 -7.31
N THR A 158 -17.48 6.34 -7.35
CA THR A 158 -18.05 7.69 -7.50
C THR A 158 -17.71 8.60 -6.30
N LEU A 159 -17.77 8.07 -5.07
CA LEU A 159 -17.41 8.82 -3.87
C LEU A 159 -15.92 9.25 -3.88
N PHE A 160 -15.02 8.35 -4.27
CA PHE A 160 -13.59 8.67 -4.41
C PHE A 160 -13.32 9.67 -5.53
N GLU A 161 -13.96 9.51 -6.69
CA GLU A 161 -13.85 10.44 -7.83
C GLU A 161 -14.33 11.85 -7.48
N LYS A 162 -15.41 11.94 -6.71
CA LYS A 162 -15.97 13.20 -6.21
C LYS A 162 -15.27 13.75 -4.97
N ARG A 163 -14.22 13.07 -4.45
CA ARG A 163 -13.48 13.45 -3.25
C ARG A 163 -14.35 13.53 -1.98
N LEU A 164 -15.40 12.71 -1.92
CA LEU A 164 -16.33 12.64 -0.78
C LEU A 164 -15.88 11.65 0.31
N VAL A 165 -14.78 10.92 0.09
CA VAL A 165 -14.12 10.09 1.10
C VAL A 165 -12.94 10.89 1.65
N LYS A 166 -13.04 11.33 2.90
CA LYS A 166 -11.91 11.94 3.62
C LYS A 166 -10.98 10.82 4.09
N LYS A 167 -9.69 11.06 4.00
CA LYS A 167 -8.65 10.09 4.36
C LYS A 167 -7.60 10.79 5.22
N GLU A 168 -7.22 10.16 6.30
CA GLU A 168 -6.12 10.62 7.13
C GLU A 168 -5.08 9.53 7.26
N TYR A 169 -3.83 9.94 7.22
CA TYR A 169 -2.67 9.05 7.33
C TYR A 169 -1.77 9.52 8.44
N LEU A 170 -1.14 8.58 9.12
CA LEU A 170 -0.01 8.84 9.99
C LEU A 170 1.28 8.62 9.21
N ALA A 171 2.19 9.58 9.28
CA ALA A 171 3.51 9.50 8.66
C ALA A 171 4.60 9.88 9.67
N LEU A 172 5.57 9.01 9.88
CA LEU A 172 6.77 9.33 10.66
C LEU A 172 7.87 9.78 9.69
N VAL A 173 8.34 11.00 9.85
CA VAL A 173 9.29 11.63 8.92
C VAL A 173 10.57 12.08 9.62
N SER A 174 11.66 12.19 8.87
CA SER A 174 12.94 12.71 9.35
C SER A 174 12.84 14.19 9.70
N GLY A 175 13.41 14.56 10.83
CA GLY A 175 13.58 15.94 11.25
C GLY A 175 12.36 16.61 11.88
N GLN A 176 12.54 17.86 12.29
CA GLN A 176 11.50 18.69 12.88
C GLN A 176 10.75 19.46 11.79
N THR A 177 9.47 19.09 11.55
CA THR A 177 8.63 19.78 10.58
C THR A 177 7.97 21.04 11.19
N PRO A 178 7.43 21.97 10.37
CA PRO A 178 6.45 22.96 10.84
C PRO A 178 5.26 22.29 11.53
N LEU A 179 4.56 23.02 12.41
CA LEU A 179 3.36 22.51 13.07
C LEU A 179 2.24 22.17 12.06
N GLU A 180 2.04 23.05 11.09
CA GLU A 180 1.08 22.86 10.00
C GLU A 180 1.68 23.37 8.70
N PHE A 181 1.49 22.64 7.62
CA PHE A 181 1.90 23.05 6.28
C PHE A 181 1.09 22.30 5.23
N SER A 182 1.09 22.83 4.02
CA SER A 182 0.47 22.14 2.87
C SER A 182 1.46 22.09 1.70
N VAL A 183 1.34 21.04 0.93
CA VAL A 183 2.11 20.85 -0.30
C VAL A 183 1.14 20.74 -1.46
N ASP A 184 1.27 21.67 -2.41
CA ASP A 184 0.48 21.72 -3.63
C ASP A 184 1.45 21.65 -4.83
N LEU A 185 1.89 20.45 -5.13
CA LEU A 185 2.87 20.18 -6.17
C LEU A 185 2.32 19.13 -7.14
N PRO A 186 1.97 19.54 -8.37
CA PRO A 186 1.50 18.61 -9.38
C PRO A 186 2.52 17.53 -9.69
N MET A 187 2.04 16.33 -10.05
CA MET A 187 2.86 15.15 -10.23
C MET A 187 2.41 14.27 -11.38
N ASN A 188 3.34 13.50 -11.94
CA ASN A 188 3.08 12.51 -12.98
C ASN A 188 4.00 11.29 -12.81
N SER A 189 3.75 10.23 -13.58
CA SER A 189 4.66 9.08 -13.61
C SER A 189 6.05 9.51 -14.04
N ALA A 190 7.08 8.98 -13.40
CA ALA A 190 8.43 9.14 -13.86
C ALA A 190 8.63 8.37 -15.19
N CYS A 191 9.45 8.91 -16.08
CA CYS A 191 9.83 8.26 -17.32
C CYS A 191 11.18 7.54 -17.18
N ASP A 192 11.55 7.17 -15.95
CA ASP A 192 12.78 6.50 -15.62
C ASP A 192 12.64 4.96 -15.65
N GLU A 193 13.75 4.27 -15.39
CA GLU A 193 13.80 2.81 -15.40
C GLU A 193 12.97 2.18 -14.26
N VAL A 194 12.72 2.91 -13.16
CA VAL A 194 11.87 2.47 -12.04
C VAL A 194 10.41 2.79 -12.34
N LYS A 195 9.76 1.96 -13.14
CA LYS A 195 8.39 2.14 -13.68
C LYS A 195 7.29 2.53 -12.67
N THR A 196 7.51 2.32 -11.38
CA THR A 196 6.55 2.64 -10.32
C THR A 196 6.76 4.02 -9.71
N ARG A 197 7.84 4.70 -10.06
CA ARG A 197 8.23 5.99 -9.50
C ARG A 197 7.36 7.11 -10.04
N MET A 198 7.06 8.07 -9.18
CA MET A 198 6.38 9.32 -9.55
C MET A 198 7.40 10.47 -9.47
N ARG A 199 7.17 11.53 -10.25
CA ARG A 199 7.97 12.76 -10.22
C ARG A 199 7.07 13.97 -10.08
N LEU A 200 7.61 15.06 -9.56
CA LEU A 200 6.98 16.36 -9.67
C LEU A 200 6.95 16.77 -11.14
N CYS A 201 5.83 17.30 -11.57
CA CYS A 201 5.61 17.65 -12.96
C CYS A 201 4.65 18.84 -13.03
N PRO A 202 5.07 19.98 -13.58
CA PRO A 202 4.20 21.13 -13.76
C PRO A 202 2.93 20.79 -14.57
N LEU A 203 1.83 21.49 -14.30
CA LEU A 203 0.57 21.28 -15.05
C LEU A 203 0.77 21.52 -16.55
N SER A 204 1.61 22.50 -16.93
CA SER A 204 1.98 22.79 -18.32
C SER A 204 2.68 21.64 -19.04
N GLU A 205 3.29 20.70 -18.29
CA GLU A 205 4.00 19.53 -18.81
C GLU A 205 3.21 18.22 -18.63
N GLY A 206 1.90 18.33 -18.38
CA GLY A 206 1.02 17.18 -18.21
C GLY A 206 0.97 16.64 -16.79
N GLY A 207 1.48 17.37 -15.82
CA GLY A 207 1.30 17.07 -14.39
C GLY A 207 -0.17 17.06 -14.00
N LYS A 208 -0.51 16.29 -13.00
CA LYS A 208 -1.86 16.21 -12.42
C LYS A 208 -1.85 16.88 -11.07
N GLU A 209 -2.89 17.69 -10.80
CA GLU A 209 -3.07 18.31 -9.48
C GLU A 209 -2.91 17.29 -8.36
N ALA A 210 -2.12 17.67 -7.35
CA ALA A 210 -1.93 16.91 -6.15
C ALA A 210 -1.71 17.87 -4.97
N ARG A 211 -2.54 17.75 -3.94
CA ARG A 211 -2.48 18.58 -2.75
C ARG A 211 -2.63 17.74 -1.49
N THR A 212 -1.75 17.98 -0.51
CA THR A 212 -1.77 17.32 0.80
C THR A 212 -1.57 18.35 1.90
N GLU A 213 -2.36 18.24 2.95
CA GLU A 213 -2.24 19.04 4.16
C GLU A 213 -1.60 18.18 5.25
N PHE A 214 -0.73 18.80 6.04
CA PHE A 214 0.03 18.13 7.09
C PHE A 214 -0.08 18.88 8.40
N LYS A 215 -0.23 18.13 9.50
CA LYS A 215 -0.19 18.64 10.86
C LYS A 215 0.76 17.77 11.68
N ARG A 216 1.75 18.39 12.30
CA ARG A 216 2.64 17.71 13.22
C ARG A 216 1.92 17.42 14.55
N LEU A 217 1.83 16.14 14.89
CA LEU A 217 1.24 15.67 16.14
C LEU A 217 2.26 15.70 17.27
N CYS A 218 3.48 15.25 17.00
CA CYS A 218 4.60 15.32 17.94
C CYS A 218 5.95 15.38 17.22
N TYR A 219 6.98 15.75 17.95
CA TYR A 219 8.38 15.69 17.55
C TYR A 219 9.16 14.87 18.56
N PHE A 220 10.01 14.01 18.09
CA PHE A 220 10.95 13.19 18.85
C PHE A 220 12.34 13.72 18.58
N SER A 221 13.01 14.26 19.60
CA SER A 221 14.43 14.61 19.52
C SER A 221 15.30 13.34 19.37
N GLU A 222 16.55 13.51 19.04
CA GLU A 222 17.50 12.38 19.06
C GLU A 222 17.49 11.66 20.41
N GLN A 223 17.48 12.38 21.51
CA GLN A 223 17.44 11.80 22.85
C GLN A 223 16.15 11.00 23.10
N ASP A 224 15.01 11.48 22.61
CA ASP A 224 13.74 10.72 22.69
C ASP A 224 13.82 9.41 21.92
N LEU A 225 14.43 9.41 20.73
CA LEU A 225 14.62 8.20 19.92
C LEU A 225 15.57 7.21 20.61
N LEU A 226 16.66 7.69 21.20
CA LEU A 226 17.61 6.87 21.98
C LEU A 226 16.92 6.29 23.22
N ASN A 227 16.19 7.09 23.98
CA ASN A 227 15.44 6.62 25.17
C ASN A 227 14.41 5.54 24.80
N LEU A 228 13.68 5.73 23.69
CA LEU A 228 12.77 4.70 23.18
C LEU A 228 13.50 3.40 22.87
N SER A 229 14.68 3.46 22.27
CA SER A 229 15.49 2.28 21.99
C SER A 229 15.91 1.54 23.26
N HIS A 230 16.35 2.27 24.30
CA HIS A 230 16.70 1.68 25.59
C HIS A 230 15.52 1.05 26.33
N GLU A 231 14.35 1.72 26.34
CA GLU A 231 13.13 1.15 26.94
C GLU A 231 12.71 -0.15 26.24
N MET A 232 12.86 -0.18 24.93
CA MET A 232 12.54 -1.35 24.12
C MET A 232 13.51 -2.50 24.41
N LYS A 233 14.84 -2.25 24.51
CA LYS A 233 15.82 -3.26 24.94
C LYS A 233 15.45 -3.86 26.31
N ASN A 234 15.16 -3.01 27.30
CA ASN A 234 14.78 -3.44 28.64
C ASN A 234 13.48 -4.27 28.67
N ALA A 235 12.56 -4.05 27.74
CA ALA A 235 11.34 -4.84 27.62
C ALA A 235 11.59 -6.22 26.98
N ALA A 236 12.55 -6.31 26.06
CA ALA A 236 12.97 -7.60 25.47
C ALA A 236 13.66 -8.51 26.48
N ASP A 237 14.56 -7.95 27.31
CA ASP A 237 15.25 -8.69 28.38
C ASP A 237 14.28 -9.28 29.42
N LYS A 238 13.04 -8.80 29.47
CA LYS A 238 11.97 -9.30 30.35
C LYS A 238 11.02 -10.33 29.70
N ASN A 239 11.43 -10.98 28.63
CA ASN A 239 10.65 -12.03 27.93
C ASN A 239 9.25 -11.60 27.42
N LEU A 240 9.04 -10.33 27.13
CA LEU A 240 7.92 -9.90 26.34
C LEU A 240 8.30 -10.05 24.85
N ASN A 241 7.48 -10.71 24.04
CA ASN A 241 7.69 -10.97 22.59
C ASN A 241 7.76 -9.68 21.75
N LEU A 242 8.72 -8.83 22.08
CA LEU A 242 8.98 -7.53 21.47
C LEU A 242 10.24 -7.54 20.59
N THR A 243 10.78 -8.72 20.31
CA THR A 243 12.13 -8.95 19.79
C THR A 243 12.38 -8.23 18.47
N GLU A 244 11.46 -8.27 17.53
CA GLU A 244 11.69 -7.73 16.19
C GLU A 244 11.64 -6.19 16.10
N THR A 245 10.78 -5.54 16.86
CA THR A 245 10.73 -4.07 16.89
C THR A 245 11.95 -3.49 17.58
N LEU A 246 12.52 -4.23 18.50
CA LEU A 246 13.70 -3.87 19.29
C LEU A 246 14.99 -4.02 18.51
N GLU A 247 15.12 -5.08 17.74
CA GLU A 247 16.26 -5.32 16.88
C GLU A 247 16.43 -4.23 15.82
N ASN A 248 15.32 -3.69 15.34
CA ASN A 248 15.29 -2.60 14.38
C ASN A 248 15.77 -1.25 14.95
N PHE A 249 15.65 -1.05 16.25
CA PHE A 249 16.20 0.12 16.94
C PHE A 249 17.54 -0.16 17.65
N ALA A 250 17.79 -1.41 18.09
CA ALA A 250 19.01 -1.79 18.79
C ALA A 250 20.24 -1.92 17.89
N SER A 251 20.04 -2.18 16.59
CA SER A 251 21.13 -2.17 15.60
C SER A 251 21.76 -0.80 15.39
N PHE A 252 21.27 0.23 16.09
CA PHE A 252 21.83 1.55 16.09
C PHE A 252 23.15 1.69 16.85
N GLU A 253 23.42 0.81 17.81
CA GLU A 253 24.71 0.77 18.49
C GLU A 253 25.60 -0.31 17.88
N SER A 254 26.70 0.10 17.23
CA SER A 254 27.74 -0.73 16.65
C SER A 254 28.21 -1.82 17.60
N GLY A 255 27.84 -3.07 17.36
CA GLY A 255 28.40 -4.18 18.13
C GLY A 255 27.64 -5.50 18.13
N PHE A 256 26.56 -5.64 17.39
CA PHE A 256 25.72 -6.85 17.45
C PHE A 256 25.79 -7.73 16.18
N GLU A 257 27.01 -8.06 15.75
CA GLU A 257 27.26 -8.85 14.51
C GLU A 257 27.14 -10.37 14.64
N SER A 258 26.73 -10.94 15.77
CA SER A 258 27.05 -12.37 15.96
C SER A 258 25.93 -13.35 16.29
N LYS A 259 24.64 -13.10 16.03
CA LYS A 259 23.59 -14.13 16.29
C LYS A 259 22.31 -13.98 15.44
N PHE A 260 22.40 -14.04 14.13
CA PHE A 260 21.19 -14.22 13.30
C PHE A 260 21.35 -15.36 12.30
N ASP A 261 20.39 -16.28 12.34
CA ASP A 261 20.22 -17.36 11.37
C ASP A 261 19.29 -16.85 10.25
N GLU A 262 19.67 -17.04 8.98
CA GLU A 262 19.06 -16.44 7.78
C GLU A 262 17.66 -16.99 7.41
N SER A 263 16.99 -17.75 8.29
CA SER A 263 15.81 -18.55 7.93
C SER A 263 14.46 -18.00 8.41
N ASP A 264 14.39 -16.89 9.15
CA ASP A 264 13.13 -16.42 9.72
C ASP A 264 12.40 -15.40 8.85
N ASP A 265 11.19 -15.79 8.44
CA ASP A 265 10.23 -15.00 7.66
C ASP A 265 9.68 -13.83 8.50
N LEU A 266 10.29 -12.65 8.36
CA LEU A 266 10.09 -11.44 9.16
C LEU A 266 8.75 -10.71 8.84
N SER A 267 7.62 -11.39 8.93
CA SER A 267 6.29 -10.80 8.84
C SER A 267 5.55 -10.87 10.19
N CYS A 268 6.00 -10.12 11.22
CA CYS A 268 5.41 -10.23 12.54
C CYS A 268 4.38 -9.17 12.87
N LEU A 269 3.13 -9.60 13.12
CA LEU A 269 2.01 -8.83 13.68
C LEU A 269 2.35 -8.14 15.03
N ALA A 270 3.31 -8.67 15.79
CA ALA A 270 3.71 -8.13 17.08
C ALA A 270 4.41 -6.76 16.97
N CYS A 271 5.17 -6.51 15.88
CA CYS A 271 5.84 -5.25 15.63
C CYS A 271 4.87 -4.11 15.34
N GLU A 272 3.82 -4.39 14.56
CA GLU A 272 2.78 -3.41 14.24
C GLU A 272 1.99 -3.01 15.49
N ASN A 273 1.60 -3.98 16.31
CA ASN A 273 0.86 -3.76 17.55
C ASN A 273 1.69 -3.04 18.63
N ALA A 274 3.01 -3.29 18.71
CA ALA A 274 3.89 -2.62 19.68
C ALA A 274 4.13 -1.15 19.31
N PHE A 275 4.32 -0.85 18.03
CA PHE A 275 4.44 0.53 17.53
C PHE A 275 3.15 1.30 17.80
N GLU A 276 1.98 0.75 17.41
CA GLU A 276 0.67 1.38 17.64
C GLU A 276 0.32 1.51 19.12
N SER A 277 0.56 0.47 19.95
CA SER A 277 0.16 0.49 21.36
C SER A 277 1.01 1.44 22.21
N LYS A 278 2.33 1.53 21.98
CA LYS A 278 3.19 2.50 22.67
C LYS A 278 3.00 3.92 22.16
N PHE A 279 2.74 4.08 20.88
CA PHE A 279 2.34 5.35 20.31
C PHE A 279 1.04 5.85 20.93
N LYS A 280 0.01 5.01 21.01
CA LYS A 280 -1.27 5.30 21.69
C LYS A 280 -1.04 5.61 23.17
N ARG A 281 -0.15 4.90 23.87
CA ARG A 281 0.13 5.09 25.30
C ARG A 281 0.86 6.42 25.56
N LYS A 282 1.87 6.80 24.78
CA LYS A 282 2.55 8.11 24.92
C LYS A 282 1.60 9.29 24.63
N PHE A 283 0.62 9.11 23.77
CA PHE A 283 -0.49 10.06 23.55
C PHE A 283 -1.46 10.12 24.72
N SER A 284 -1.70 9.02 25.44
CA SER A 284 -2.61 9.01 26.61
C SER A 284 -1.94 9.51 27.87
N GLU A 285 -0.63 9.35 28.05
CA GLU A 285 0.11 9.79 29.25
C GLU A 285 0.44 11.29 29.24
N ASN A 286 0.58 11.92 28.08
CA ASN A 286 0.71 13.37 27.96
C ASN A 286 -0.63 14.12 27.99
N ALA A 287 -1.75 13.41 28.12
CA ALA A 287 -3.10 13.97 28.17
C ALA A 287 -3.61 14.16 29.59
N ASN A 288 -2.84 14.84 30.45
CA ASN A 288 -3.41 15.53 31.63
C ASN A 288 -3.93 16.92 31.27
N GLY A 289 -4.48 17.09 30.13
CA GLY A 289 -5.17 18.23 29.61
C GLY A 289 -5.75 17.88 28.27
N ASP A 290 -7.06 17.85 28.20
CA ASP A 290 -7.92 17.67 27.03
C ASP A 290 -7.18 17.44 25.70
N LEU A 291 -7.20 16.19 25.22
CA LEU A 291 -6.97 15.92 23.80
C LEU A 291 -7.88 16.88 23.03
N PRO A 292 -7.33 17.83 22.24
CA PRO A 292 -8.18 18.61 21.40
C PRO A 292 -8.90 17.62 20.50
N CYS A 293 -10.22 17.52 20.69
CA CYS A 293 -11.08 16.73 19.83
C CYS A 293 -10.65 16.96 18.40
N LEU A 294 -10.40 15.89 17.65
CA LEU A 294 -10.07 15.92 16.22
C LEU A 294 -11.04 16.76 15.37
N ASN A 295 -12.16 17.16 15.97
CA ASN A 295 -13.21 18.01 15.38
C ASN A 295 -12.85 19.51 15.25
N SER A 296 -11.72 19.99 15.82
CA SER A 296 -11.36 21.42 15.76
C SER A 296 -10.52 21.83 14.55
N PHE A 297 -10.34 20.92 13.56
CA PHE A 297 -9.51 21.20 12.38
C PHE A 297 -10.19 22.16 11.37
N ASP A 298 -11.52 22.22 11.38
CA ASP A 298 -12.25 22.96 10.32
C ASP A 298 -12.33 24.48 10.53
N SER A 299 -12.05 25.02 11.72
CA SER A 299 -12.34 26.43 12.00
C SER A 299 -11.14 27.39 12.04
N LYS A 300 -9.87 26.90 11.94
CA LYS A 300 -8.67 27.74 12.06
C LYS A 300 -7.76 27.80 10.82
N PHE A 301 -8.16 27.17 9.73
CA PHE A 301 -7.30 27.09 8.53
C PHE A 301 -7.25 28.39 7.71
N ASP A 302 -8.10 29.35 8.00
CA ASP A 302 -8.19 30.60 7.19
C ASP A 302 -7.16 31.69 7.54
N GLU A 303 -6.52 31.62 8.71
CA GLU A 303 -5.48 32.59 9.11
C GLU A 303 -4.07 32.26 8.61
N SER A 304 -3.82 31.06 8.10
CA SER A 304 -2.46 30.63 7.67
C SER A 304 -2.02 31.19 6.31
N LYS A 305 -2.91 31.83 5.56
CA LYS A 305 -2.60 32.41 4.23
C LYS A 305 -1.45 33.45 4.26
N LYS A 306 -1.14 34.03 5.42
CA LYS A 306 -0.06 35.02 5.56
C LYS A 306 1.33 34.39 5.65
N ARG A 307 1.50 33.15 6.16
CA ARG A 307 2.79 32.47 6.27
C ARG A 307 3.16 31.65 5.04
N GLN A 308 2.22 31.40 4.14
CA GLN A 308 2.45 30.71 2.86
C GLN A 308 3.42 31.45 1.93
N LYS A 309 3.57 32.79 2.06
CA LYS A 309 4.47 33.57 1.20
C LYS A 309 5.96 33.25 1.38
N GLU A 310 6.40 32.86 2.57
CA GLU A 310 7.81 32.54 2.80
C GLU A 310 8.24 31.17 2.31
N PHE A 311 7.33 30.20 2.32
CA PHE A 311 7.61 28.85 1.79
C PHE A 311 7.44 28.77 0.27
N SER A 312 6.55 29.60 -0.30
CA SER A 312 6.36 29.72 -1.76
C SER A 312 7.52 30.46 -2.45
N ALA A 313 8.22 31.37 -1.75
CA ALA A 313 9.31 32.15 -2.33
C ALA A 313 10.58 31.33 -2.64
N ARG A 314 10.76 30.16 -2.02
CA ARG A 314 11.87 29.23 -2.35
C ARG A 314 11.56 28.28 -3.52
N LYS A 315 10.38 28.35 -4.15
CA LYS A 315 9.86 27.36 -5.09
C LYS A 315 9.82 27.76 -6.56
N ASN A 316 10.35 28.92 -6.93
CA ASN A 316 10.42 29.33 -8.35
C ASN A 316 11.69 28.88 -9.08
N SER A 317 12.59 28.17 -8.43
CA SER A 317 13.65 27.41 -9.11
C SER A 317 13.19 25.95 -9.20
N ALA A 318 13.17 25.38 -10.39
CA ALA A 318 13.06 23.95 -10.58
C ALA A 318 13.97 23.27 -9.56
N CYS A 319 13.42 22.43 -8.66
CA CYS A 319 14.24 21.67 -7.75
C CYS A 319 15.12 20.76 -8.61
N ASP A 320 16.34 21.13 -8.77
CA ASP A 320 17.36 20.33 -9.40
C ASP A 320 17.53 19.10 -8.48
N GLU A 321 17.12 17.93 -8.94
CA GLU A 321 17.25 16.67 -8.18
C GLU A 321 18.72 16.37 -7.83
N SER A 322 19.69 17.11 -8.42
CA SER A 322 21.11 16.98 -8.19
C SER A 322 21.60 17.53 -6.84
N GLU A 323 20.84 18.38 -6.15
CA GLU A 323 21.22 18.91 -4.81
C GLU A 323 20.77 18.03 -3.64
N ILE A 324 19.95 17.01 -3.88
CA ILE A 324 19.56 16.04 -2.84
C ILE A 324 20.72 15.06 -2.69
N GLN A 325 21.45 15.11 -1.57
CA GLN A 325 22.57 14.21 -1.27
C GLN A 325 22.10 12.75 -1.29
N LEU A 326 22.30 12.11 -2.45
CA LEU A 326 22.10 10.67 -2.64
C LEU A 326 23.24 9.93 -1.90
N GLY A 327 22.92 8.86 -1.18
CA GLY A 327 23.93 7.89 -0.73
C GLY A 327 24.53 8.09 0.68
N LYS A 328 24.02 9.01 1.52
CA LYS A 328 24.34 9.03 2.95
C LYS A 328 23.22 8.29 3.71
N GLY A 329 23.61 7.44 4.67
CA GLY A 329 22.70 6.77 5.57
C GLY A 329 21.73 7.74 6.28
N PHE A 330 20.70 7.20 6.92
CA PHE A 330 19.69 8.00 7.59
C PHE A 330 20.29 8.79 8.77
N ASP A 331 20.03 10.09 8.83
CA ASP A 331 20.55 10.98 9.86
C ASP A 331 19.55 11.11 11.02
N PHE A 332 19.75 10.30 12.05
CA PHE A 332 18.91 10.29 13.24
C PHE A 332 19.13 11.53 14.15
N SER A 333 20.24 12.26 14.00
CA SER A 333 20.52 13.46 14.80
C SER A 333 19.48 14.57 14.61
N LYS A 334 18.76 14.54 13.47
CA LYS A 334 17.65 15.45 13.18
C LYS A 334 16.38 15.16 13.96
N GLY A 335 16.31 14.03 14.67
CA GLY A 335 15.08 13.55 15.27
C GLY A 335 14.04 13.12 14.25
N ALA A 336 12.80 12.97 14.69
CA ALA A 336 11.67 12.57 13.83
C ALA A 336 10.38 13.29 14.22
N SER A 337 9.52 13.57 13.24
CA SER A 337 8.18 14.13 13.46
C SER A 337 7.11 13.14 13.07
N LEU A 338 6.10 12.96 13.93
CA LEU A 338 4.87 12.29 13.55
C LEU A 338 3.90 13.30 12.96
N LEU A 339 3.42 13.03 11.76
CA LEU A 339 2.49 13.87 11.02
C LEU A 339 1.15 13.18 10.84
N LEU A 340 0.07 13.94 10.98
CA LEU A 340 -1.21 13.65 10.37
C LEU A 340 -1.20 14.23 8.95
N ALA A 341 -1.40 13.39 7.94
CA ALA A 341 -1.43 13.79 6.53
C ALA A 341 -2.83 13.60 5.97
N ARG A 342 -3.40 14.66 5.38
CA ARG A 342 -4.71 14.68 4.74
C ARG A 342 -4.57 14.95 3.25
N PRO A 343 -4.54 13.91 2.39
CA PRO A 343 -4.47 14.10 0.94
C PRO A 343 -5.84 14.49 0.39
N LEU A 344 -5.93 15.69 -0.18
CA LEU A 344 -7.15 16.21 -0.85
C LEU A 344 -7.36 15.61 -2.24
N THR A 345 -6.34 14.99 -2.78
CA THR A 345 -6.33 14.21 -4.03
C THR A 345 -5.82 12.80 -3.72
N GLY A 346 -5.85 11.89 -4.69
CA GLY A 346 -5.45 10.50 -4.48
C GLY A 346 -4.48 10.01 -5.55
N ARG A 347 -3.37 10.72 -5.77
CA ARG A 347 -2.34 10.27 -6.74
C ARG A 347 -1.46 9.19 -6.12
N GLN A 348 -0.94 8.31 -6.95
CA GLN A 348 0.02 7.30 -6.54
C GLN A 348 1.22 7.96 -5.87
N HIS A 349 1.69 7.44 -4.75
CA HIS A 349 2.82 7.94 -3.96
C HIS A 349 2.71 9.41 -3.51
N GLN A 350 1.52 10.02 -3.53
CA GLN A 350 1.35 11.47 -3.33
C GLN A 350 1.98 11.95 -2.02
N ILE A 351 1.60 11.39 -0.88
CA ILE A 351 2.11 11.79 0.44
C ILE A 351 3.63 11.63 0.49
N ARG A 352 4.13 10.52 -0.03
CA ARG A 352 5.55 10.15 -0.04
C ARG A 352 6.38 11.16 -0.82
N LEU A 353 5.98 11.46 -2.06
CA LEU A 353 6.68 12.41 -2.93
C LEU A 353 6.56 13.84 -2.40
N HIS A 354 5.41 14.26 -1.87
CA HIS A 354 5.22 15.58 -1.28
C HIS A 354 6.13 15.81 -0.08
N LEU A 355 6.22 14.83 0.84
CA LEU A 355 7.08 14.92 2.01
C LEU A 355 8.56 14.90 1.60
N PHE A 356 8.96 14.02 0.70
CA PHE A 356 10.32 13.98 0.17
C PHE A 356 10.71 15.32 -0.47
N ALA A 357 9.88 15.88 -1.34
CA ALA A 357 10.13 17.17 -1.99
C ALA A 357 10.14 18.36 -1.03
N SER A 358 9.55 18.20 0.17
CA SER A 358 9.59 19.21 1.22
C SER A 358 10.80 19.06 2.16
N GLY A 359 11.68 18.07 1.92
CA GLY A 359 12.86 17.80 2.74
C GLY A 359 12.57 16.93 3.98
N PHE A 360 11.38 16.36 4.09
CA PHE A 360 10.94 15.52 5.22
C PHE A 360 10.66 14.11 4.73
N ALA A 361 11.69 13.34 4.39
CA ALA A 361 11.50 11.96 3.94
C ALA A 361 10.81 11.11 5.01
N ILE A 362 9.86 10.24 4.59
CA ILE A 362 9.25 9.27 5.49
C ILE A 362 10.29 8.23 5.88
N LEU A 363 10.35 7.82 7.15
CA LEU A 363 11.21 6.74 7.58
C LEU A 363 10.85 5.44 6.86
N GLY A 364 11.86 4.71 6.41
CA GLY A 364 11.65 3.47 5.65
C GLY A 364 11.23 3.66 4.18
N GLU A 365 11.33 4.89 3.63
CA GLU A 365 10.97 5.18 2.23
C GLU A 365 11.86 4.41 1.24
N PRO A 366 11.28 3.51 0.40
CA PRO A 366 12.08 2.61 -0.43
C PRO A 366 12.44 3.15 -1.82
N LEU A 367 11.94 4.33 -2.23
CA LEU A 367 12.05 4.80 -3.62
C LEU A 367 12.68 6.18 -3.77
N TYR A 368 12.37 7.10 -2.85
CA TYR A 368 12.75 8.50 -2.98
C TYR A 368 14.00 8.79 -2.15
N GLY A 369 15.00 9.43 -2.77
CA GLY A 369 16.27 9.76 -2.11
C GLY A 369 17.30 8.64 -2.05
N LEU A 370 17.06 7.52 -2.75
CA LEU A 370 17.96 6.37 -2.79
C LEU A 370 18.55 6.16 -4.19
N GLU A 371 19.73 5.57 -4.23
CA GLU A 371 20.33 5.09 -5.46
C GLU A 371 19.55 3.90 -6.04
N LYS A 372 19.61 3.75 -7.36
CA LYS A 372 18.88 2.69 -8.09
C LYS A 372 19.19 1.29 -7.55
N ALA A 373 20.46 1.00 -7.27
CA ALA A 373 20.89 -0.29 -6.76
C ALA A 373 20.24 -0.62 -5.40
N ASP A 374 20.13 0.37 -4.51
CA ASP A 374 19.49 0.19 -3.22
C ASP A 374 17.98 0.03 -3.32
N ILE A 375 17.35 0.79 -4.23
CA ILE A 375 15.93 0.62 -4.55
C ILE A 375 15.64 -0.81 -5.01
N GLU A 376 16.42 -1.33 -5.95
CA GLU A 376 16.28 -2.69 -6.47
C GLU A 376 16.45 -3.73 -5.35
N ARG A 377 17.50 -3.61 -4.52
CA ARG A 377 17.72 -4.52 -3.37
C ARG A 377 16.56 -4.52 -2.37
N ILE A 378 15.98 -3.35 -2.07
CA ILE A 378 14.80 -3.26 -1.17
C ILE A 378 13.58 -3.91 -1.84
N LEU A 379 13.31 -3.59 -3.11
CA LEU A 379 12.12 -4.09 -3.80
C LEU A 379 12.16 -5.61 -4.01
N ASP A 380 13.35 -6.19 -4.22
CA ASP A 380 13.58 -7.61 -4.41
C ASP A 380 13.79 -8.37 -3.09
N LYS A 381 13.66 -7.69 -1.94
CA LYS A 381 13.88 -8.25 -0.59
C LYS A 381 15.29 -8.86 -0.41
N GLN A 382 16.29 -8.24 -1.01
CA GLN A 382 17.70 -8.66 -0.93
C GLN A 382 18.49 -7.86 0.10
N MET A 383 17.88 -6.80 0.68
CA MET A 383 18.48 -5.97 1.71
C MET A 383 18.08 -6.49 3.08
N SER A 384 19.05 -6.66 3.98
CA SER A 384 18.77 -7.03 5.37
C SER A 384 18.01 -5.90 6.10
N ALA A 385 17.33 -6.24 7.19
CA ALA A 385 16.63 -5.26 8.03
C ALA A 385 17.59 -4.19 8.57
N PHE A 386 18.79 -4.59 8.98
CA PHE A 386 19.83 -3.68 9.47
C PHE A 386 20.26 -2.66 8.40
N GLU A 387 20.63 -3.13 7.21
CA GLU A 387 21.01 -2.24 6.11
C GLU A 387 19.88 -1.28 5.75
N ARG A 388 18.63 -1.76 5.73
CA ARG A 388 17.46 -0.92 5.43
C ARG A 388 17.26 0.17 6.49
N VAL A 389 17.38 -0.15 7.77
CA VAL A 389 17.32 0.84 8.85
C VAL A 389 18.45 1.86 8.74
N SER A 390 19.68 1.42 8.52
CA SER A 390 20.83 2.31 8.35
C SER A 390 20.65 3.27 7.16
N LEU A 391 20.00 2.81 6.10
CA LEU A 391 19.81 3.61 4.89
C LEU A 391 18.57 4.51 4.96
N THR A 392 17.45 4.03 5.53
CA THR A 392 16.13 4.67 5.42
C THR A 392 15.50 5.04 6.76
N GLY A 393 16.11 4.67 7.87
CA GLY A 393 15.62 4.97 9.23
C GLY A 393 14.60 3.99 9.77
N ALA A 394 14.11 3.02 8.97
CA ALA A 394 13.15 2.01 9.44
C ALA A 394 13.16 0.76 8.54
N THR A 395 12.71 -0.37 9.08
CA THR A 395 12.60 -1.64 8.33
C THR A 395 11.49 -1.64 7.28
N ARG A 396 10.49 -0.78 7.43
CA ARG A 396 9.36 -0.61 6.50
C ARG A 396 9.00 0.85 6.33
N LEU A 397 8.21 1.17 5.32
CA LEU A 397 7.66 2.51 5.15
C LEU A 397 6.74 2.87 6.33
N CYS A 398 7.08 3.93 7.06
CA CYS A 398 6.30 4.42 8.20
C CYS A 398 5.16 5.35 7.74
N LEU A 399 4.27 4.81 6.91
CA LEU A 399 3.07 5.45 6.40
C LEU A 399 1.87 4.53 6.63
N HIS A 400 0.86 5.01 7.35
CA HIS A 400 -0.31 4.25 7.74
C HIS A 400 -1.59 4.99 7.43
N SER A 401 -2.55 4.35 6.76
CA SER A 401 -3.90 4.87 6.52
C SER A 401 -4.71 4.71 7.80
N ASN A 402 -4.93 5.82 8.53
CA ASN A 402 -5.40 5.80 9.92
C ASN A 402 -6.92 6.02 10.05
N ARG A 403 -7.54 6.79 9.13
CA ARG A 403 -8.97 7.14 9.23
C ARG A 403 -9.59 7.27 7.85
N LEU A 404 -10.82 6.77 7.75
CA LEU A 404 -11.70 6.92 6.58
C LEU A 404 -13.05 7.48 7.03
N GLU A 405 -13.45 8.64 6.52
CA GLU A 405 -14.75 9.27 6.79
C GLU A 405 -15.51 9.42 5.46
N PHE A 406 -16.75 8.90 5.41
CA PHE A 406 -17.60 8.94 4.22
C PHE A 406 -19.07 8.71 4.55
N GLU A 407 -19.94 9.07 3.63
CA GLU A 407 -21.37 8.75 3.69
C GLU A 407 -21.72 7.60 2.75
N PHE A 408 -22.51 6.65 3.22
CA PHE A 408 -23.02 5.56 2.41
C PHE A 408 -24.43 5.17 2.84
N GLY A 409 -25.39 5.13 1.90
CA GLY A 409 -26.78 4.77 2.16
C GLY A 409 -27.48 5.69 3.17
N GLY A 410 -27.15 6.98 3.20
CA GLY A 410 -27.70 7.98 4.13
C GLY A 410 -27.15 7.88 5.57
N LYS A 411 -26.07 7.12 5.78
CA LYS A 411 -25.36 7.01 7.07
C LYS A 411 -23.94 7.52 6.93
N SER A 412 -23.47 8.24 7.94
CA SER A 412 -22.06 8.64 8.07
C SER A 412 -21.27 7.53 8.75
N TYR A 413 -20.09 7.27 8.21
CA TYR A 413 -19.12 6.31 8.73
C TYR A 413 -17.81 7.03 9.01
N ASP A 414 -17.26 6.76 10.18
CA ASP A 414 -15.97 7.25 10.66
C ASP A 414 -15.23 6.04 11.27
N ILE A 415 -14.22 5.55 10.56
CA ILE A 415 -13.53 4.29 10.86
C ILE A 415 -12.03 4.54 10.96
#